data_c77d96f6fbbc9969f8b8486005d308e6
#
_entry.id   c77d96f6fbbc9969f8b8486005d308e6
#
_cell.length_a   1.000
_cell.length_b   1.000
_cell.length_c   1.000
_cell.angle_alpha   90.00
_cell.angle_beta   90.00
_cell.angle_gamma   90.00
#
_symmetry.space_group_name_H-M   'P 1'
#
loop_
_entity.id
_entity.type
_entity.pdbx_description
1 polymer ?
#
loop_
_entity_poly.entity_id
_entity_poly.type
_entity_poly.pdbx_seq_one_letter_code
_entity_poly.pdbx_strand_id
1 'polypeptide(L)'
;MILISQAIFDTQMKTTFAGYLQIQDDKIVAIGPLSALPVDEEVIDYGEQMIIPSFIDCHVHFFLSALLESGKITHLQGDSEEMFAQQVVDLPTIHGWKIGIGWFGSDFGQMVYPTKASLDRYCRETPVLLGAGDAHSIWLNSSALEALGITADNLPQGMSGEAIMEDGQLTGCFLEAVAIHYLAHILNVYQDEAPE
;
A
#
# COMPACT_ATOMS: atom_id res chain seq x y z
N MET A 1 -15.88 -27.67 21.55
CA MET A 1 -16.11 -26.23 21.83
C MET A 1 -17.12 -25.69 20.83
N ILE A 2 -18.07 -24.90 21.30
CA ILE A 2 -19.11 -24.30 20.46
C ILE A 2 -19.01 -22.78 20.56
N LEU A 3 -19.06 -22.09 19.40
CA LEU A 3 -19.21 -20.64 19.31
C LEU A 3 -20.65 -20.35 18.90
N ILE A 4 -21.35 -19.46 19.63
CA ILE A 4 -22.70 -19.01 19.25
C ILE A 4 -22.73 -17.51 18.99
N SER A 5 -23.61 -17.09 18.09
CA SER A 5 -23.83 -15.67 17.78
C SER A 5 -25.20 -15.46 17.15
N GLN A 6 -25.76 -14.25 17.33
CA GLN A 6 -26.94 -13.79 16.60
C GLN A 6 -26.63 -13.43 15.12
N ALA A 7 -25.35 -13.39 14.73
CA ALA A 7 -24.92 -12.96 13.39
C ALA A 7 -23.75 -13.81 12.87
N ILE A 8 -24.00 -15.08 12.52
CA ILE A 8 -23.01 -15.90 11.79
C ILE A 8 -23.20 -15.66 10.29
N PHE A 9 -22.13 -15.29 9.60
CA PHE A 9 -22.18 -15.04 8.15
C PHE A 9 -22.08 -16.34 7.35
N ASP A 10 -23.17 -16.67 6.64
CA ASP A 10 -23.21 -17.76 5.68
C ASP A 10 -22.64 -17.32 4.34
N THR A 11 -21.48 -17.87 3.96
CA THR A 11 -20.78 -17.53 2.72
C THR A 11 -21.51 -18.01 1.47
N GLN A 12 -22.35 -19.05 1.56
CA GLN A 12 -23.10 -19.59 0.41
C GLN A 12 -24.35 -18.75 0.17
N MET A 13 -25.09 -18.48 1.22
CA MET A 13 -26.34 -17.70 1.14
C MET A 13 -26.11 -16.19 1.15
N LYS A 14 -24.89 -15.73 1.46
CA LYS A 14 -24.51 -14.33 1.58
C LYS A 14 -25.42 -13.54 2.52
N THR A 15 -25.77 -14.14 3.64
CA THR A 15 -26.62 -13.58 4.67
C THR A 15 -26.11 -13.96 6.05
N THR A 16 -26.66 -13.35 7.09
CA THR A 16 -26.38 -13.71 8.49
C THR A 16 -27.55 -14.46 9.11
N PHE A 17 -27.25 -15.32 10.06
CA PHE A 17 -28.26 -16.02 10.84
C PHE A 17 -27.80 -16.20 12.30
N ALA A 18 -28.76 -16.36 13.23
CA ALA A 18 -28.48 -16.72 14.60
C ALA A 18 -28.21 -18.23 14.70
N GLY A 19 -27.01 -18.60 15.14
CA GLY A 19 -26.61 -19.99 15.08
C GLY A 19 -25.37 -20.33 15.90
N TYR A 20 -24.82 -21.51 15.62
CA TYR A 20 -23.62 -22.01 16.26
C TYR A 20 -22.60 -22.55 15.23
N LEU A 21 -21.33 -22.54 15.64
CA LEU A 21 -20.22 -23.23 15.02
C LEU A 21 -19.64 -24.22 16.03
N GLN A 22 -19.60 -25.50 15.69
CA GLN A 22 -18.93 -26.51 16.50
C GLN A 22 -17.52 -26.73 15.98
N ILE A 23 -16.55 -26.61 16.87
CA ILE A 23 -15.12 -26.74 16.55
C ILE A 23 -14.56 -27.95 17.29
N GLN A 24 -13.89 -28.82 16.54
CA GLN A 24 -13.17 -29.98 17.05
C GLN A 24 -11.83 -30.09 16.32
N ASP A 25 -10.74 -30.25 17.06
CA ASP A 25 -9.39 -30.38 16.51
C ASP A 25 -9.04 -29.30 15.45
N ASP A 26 -9.30 -28.03 15.80
CA ASP A 26 -9.08 -26.82 14.96
C ASP A 26 -9.89 -26.79 13.64
N LYS A 27 -10.96 -27.59 13.56
CA LYS A 27 -11.85 -27.64 12.40
C LYS A 27 -13.29 -27.34 12.78
N ILE A 28 -13.99 -26.63 11.91
CA ILE A 28 -15.43 -26.47 12.00
C ILE A 28 -16.05 -27.78 11.54
N VAL A 29 -16.69 -28.52 12.45
CA VAL A 29 -17.31 -29.84 12.17
C VAL A 29 -18.82 -29.73 11.99
N ALA A 30 -19.45 -28.68 12.51
CA ALA A 30 -20.87 -28.42 12.28
C ALA A 30 -21.18 -26.92 12.34
N ILE A 31 -22.20 -26.52 11.60
CA ILE A 31 -22.80 -25.19 11.58
C ILE A 31 -24.33 -25.41 11.62
N GLY A 32 -25.03 -24.68 12.46
CA GLY A 32 -26.49 -24.82 12.53
C GLY A 32 -27.19 -23.69 13.29
N PRO A 33 -28.53 -23.68 13.25
CA PRO A 33 -29.31 -22.70 13.99
C PRO A 33 -29.25 -22.95 15.51
N LEU A 34 -29.44 -21.91 16.31
CA LEU A 34 -29.46 -22.04 17.80
C LEU A 34 -30.44 -23.09 18.31
N SER A 35 -31.52 -23.36 17.57
CA SER A 35 -32.51 -24.40 17.93
C SER A 35 -31.96 -25.83 17.88
N ALA A 36 -30.85 -26.04 17.21
CA ALA A 36 -30.14 -27.33 17.05
C ALA A 36 -28.83 -27.36 17.83
N LEU A 37 -28.62 -26.46 18.78
CA LEU A 37 -27.39 -26.36 19.57
C LEU A 37 -27.12 -27.72 20.28
N PRO A 38 -25.93 -28.31 20.11
CA PRO A 38 -25.52 -29.49 20.87
C PRO A 38 -25.46 -29.19 22.37
N VAL A 39 -25.81 -30.19 23.16
CA VAL A 39 -25.73 -30.12 24.62
C VAL A 39 -24.43 -30.75 25.11
N ASP A 40 -24.03 -30.40 26.33
CA ASP A 40 -22.85 -30.96 27.01
C ASP A 40 -21.48 -30.60 26.43
N GLU A 41 -21.37 -29.44 25.72
CA GLU A 41 -20.11 -28.87 25.29
C GLU A 41 -19.86 -27.47 25.84
N GLU A 42 -18.59 -27.06 25.89
CA GLU A 42 -18.20 -25.70 26.23
C GLU A 42 -18.69 -24.71 25.15
N VAL A 43 -19.46 -23.71 25.60
CA VAL A 43 -20.04 -22.67 24.71
C VAL A 43 -19.41 -21.33 25.01
N ILE A 44 -18.96 -20.66 23.94
CA ILE A 44 -18.55 -19.24 23.97
C ILE A 44 -19.61 -18.44 23.24
N ASP A 45 -20.23 -17.49 23.94
CA ASP A 45 -21.30 -16.65 23.40
C ASP A 45 -20.75 -15.29 22.98
N TYR A 46 -20.81 -14.99 21.69
CA TYR A 46 -20.43 -13.70 21.08
C TYR A 46 -21.60 -12.71 21.01
N GLY A 47 -22.81 -13.09 21.46
CA GLY A 47 -23.97 -12.21 21.45
C GLY A 47 -24.34 -11.71 20.07
N GLU A 48 -24.33 -10.39 19.91
CA GLU A 48 -24.60 -9.71 18.61
C GLU A 48 -23.36 -9.53 17.72
N GLN A 49 -22.17 -9.91 18.18
CA GLN A 49 -20.95 -9.80 17.38
C GLN A 49 -21.00 -10.75 16.19
N MET A 50 -20.67 -10.24 15.01
CA MET A 50 -20.68 -11.06 13.80
C MET A 50 -19.50 -12.04 13.79
N ILE A 51 -19.79 -13.31 13.54
CA ILE A 51 -18.77 -14.33 13.24
C ILE A 51 -18.68 -14.47 11.72
N ILE A 52 -17.49 -14.25 11.19
CA ILE A 52 -17.17 -14.37 9.76
C ILE A 52 -15.96 -15.29 9.57
N PRO A 53 -15.80 -15.92 8.39
CA PRO A 53 -14.52 -16.52 8.02
C PRO A 53 -13.41 -15.47 8.05
N SER A 54 -12.19 -15.87 8.40
CA SER A 54 -11.05 -14.95 8.31
C SER A 54 -10.79 -14.55 6.86
N PHE A 55 -10.26 -13.32 6.70
CA PHE A 55 -9.86 -12.83 5.40
C PHE A 55 -8.62 -13.57 4.91
N ILE A 56 -8.60 -13.86 3.61
CA ILE A 56 -7.41 -14.33 2.89
C ILE A 56 -7.07 -13.21 1.92
N ASP A 57 -6.03 -12.45 2.24
CA ASP A 57 -5.50 -11.43 1.35
C ASP A 57 -4.32 -12.02 0.57
N CYS A 58 -4.49 -12.18 -0.74
CA CYS A 58 -3.48 -12.71 -1.64
C CYS A 58 -2.77 -11.63 -2.47
N HIS A 59 -3.11 -10.34 -2.24
CA HIS A 59 -2.41 -9.21 -2.85
C HIS A 59 -2.28 -8.08 -1.82
N VAL A 60 -1.17 -8.05 -1.11
CA VAL A 60 -0.91 -7.06 -0.07
C VAL A 60 0.50 -6.49 -0.17
N HIS A 61 0.62 -5.18 -0.07
CA HIS A 61 1.90 -4.47 0.06
C HIS A 61 2.30 -4.37 1.54
N PHE A 62 2.49 -5.54 2.19
CA PHE A 62 2.66 -5.63 3.64
C PHE A 62 3.75 -4.72 4.20
N PHE A 63 4.95 -4.74 3.58
CA PHE A 63 6.09 -3.94 4.01
C PHE A 63 5.81 -2.43 3.90
N LEU A 64 5.23 -1.99 2.76
CA LEU A 64 4.88 -0.60 2.55
C LEU A 64 3.80 -0.12 3.54
N SER A 65 2.77 -0.95 3.79
CA SER A 65 1.75 -0.66 4.79
C SER A 65 2.35 -0.52 6.20
N ALA A 66 3.31 -1.38 6.56
CA ALA A 66 4.00 -1.28 7.84
C ALA A 66 4.83 0.01 7.97
N LEU A 67 5.48 0.45 6.91
CA LEU A 67 6.22 1.73 6.89
C LEU A 67 5.29 2.94 7.05
N LEU A 68 4.11 2.89 6.40
CA LEU A 68 3.08 3.93 6.54
C LEU A 68 2.53 3.99 7.97
N GLU A 69 2.10 2.85 8.52
CA GLU A 69 1.54 2.74 9.87
C GLU A 69 2.56 3.14 10.96
N SER A 70 3.84 2.87 10.74
CA SER A 70 4.91 3.29 11.66
C SER A 70 5.27 4.77 11.54
N GLY A 71 4.69 5.51 10.59
CA GLY A 71 4.99 6.91 10.31
C GLY A 71 6.36 7.15 9.65
N LYS A 72 7.03 6.10 9.19
CA LYS A 72 8.32 6.20 8.49
C LYS A 72 8.18 6.72 7.05
N ILE A 73 7.03 6.51 6.44
CA ILE A 73 6.65 7.12 5.16
C ILE A 73 5.40 7.97 5.39
N THR A 74 5.40 9.19 4.87
CA THR A 74 4.28 10.11 5.01
C THR A 74 3.25 9.84 3.91
N HIS A 75 1.98 9.66 4.31
CA HIS A 75 0.87 9.63 3.36
C HIS A 75 0.50 11.06 2.98
N LEU A 76 0.60 11.36 1.68
CA LEU A 76 0.25 12.65 1.10
C LEU A 76 -1.19 12.62 0.55
N GLN A 77 -1.83 13.78 0.52
CA GLN A 77 -3.18 13.94 -0.02
C GLN A 77 -3.26 15.22 -0.85
N GLY A 78 -3.95 15.14 -1.98
CA GLY A 78 -4.10 16.28 -2.88
C GLY A 78 -4.97 15.93 -4.08
N ASP A 79 -5.28 16.94 -4.89
CA ASP A 79 -6.06 16.82 -6.12
C ASP A 79 -5.32 17.38 -7.36
N SER A 80 -4.03 17.72 -7.18
CA SER A 80 -3.21 18.28 -8.24
C SER A 80 -1.73 18.00 -8.03
N GLU A 81 -0.95 17.93 -9.13
CA GLU A 81 0.50 17.79 -9.13
C GLU A 81 1.16 18.82 -8.20
N GLU A 82 0.68 20.07 -8.26
CA GLU A 82 1.19 21.17 -7.47
C GLU A 82 1.00 20.97 -5.97
N MET A 83 -0.17 20.49 -5.54
CA MET A 83 -0.45 20.23 -4.12
C MET A 83 0.45 19.13 -3.56
N PHE A 84 0.71 18.06 -4.31
CA PHE A 84 1.65 17.03 -3.88
C PHE A 84 3.08 17.55 -3.84
N ALA A 85 3.50 18.34 -4.84
CA ALA A 85 4.84 18.91 -4.89
C ALA A 85 5.12 19.88 -3.72
N GLN A 86 4.15 20.69 -3.31
CA GLN A 86 4.28 21.59 -2.17
C GLN A 86 4.55 20.84 -0.86
N GLN A 87 3.90 19.72 -0.64
CA GLN A 87 4.02 18.96 0.61
C GLN A 87 5.43 18.38 0.84
N VAL A 88 6.27 18.29 -0.19
CA VAL A 88 7.65 17.77 -0.01
C VAL A 88 8.51 18.65 0.88
N VAL A 89 8.13 19.94 1.07
CA VAL A 89 8.85 20.84 1.96
C VAL A 89 8.80 20.32 3.39
N ASP A 90 7.63 19.84 3.83
CA ASP A 90 7.35 19.40 5.19
C ASP A 90 7.71 17.93 5.45
N LEU A 91 8.07 17.17 4.42
CA LEU A 91 8.50 15.78 4.59
C LEU A 91 9.79 15.70 5.42
N PRO A 92 9.87 14.76 6.35
CA PRO A 92 11.11 14.49 7.07
C PRO A 92 12.20 14.04 6.09
N THR A 93 13.45 14.43 6.38
CA THR A 93 14.61 13.92 5.65
C THR A 93 15.18 12.72 6.41
N ILE A 94 15.12 11.53 5.82
CA ILE A 94 15.60 10.27 6.40
C ILE A 94 16.75 9.77 5.53
N HIS A 95 17.94 9.62 6.12
CA HIS A 95 19.18 9.24 5.43
C HIS A 95 19.43 10.03 4.13
N GLY A 96 19.10 11.32 4.14
CA GLY A 96 19.29 12.21 3.01
C GLY A 96 18.16 12.20 1.96
N TRP A 97 17.09 11.43 2.17
CA TRP A 97 15.93 11.35 1.29
C TRP A 97 14.67 11.91 1.91
N LYS A 98 13.79 12.44 1.09
CA LYS A 98 12.40 12.77 1.44
C LYS A 98 11.48 11.80 0.70
N ILE A 99 10.69 11.03 1.45
CA ILE A 99 9.85 9.97 0.89
C ILE A 99 8.41 10.15 1.34
N GLY A 100 7.49 10.13 0.37
CA GLY A 100 6.05 10.17 0.60
C GLY A 100 5.32 9.24 -0.37
N ILE A 101 4.03 8.98 -0.12
CA ILE A 101 3.17 8.17 -0.98
C ILE A 101 1.76 8.76 -0.99
N GLY A 102 1.02 8.53 -2.07
CA GLY A 102 -0.40 8.81 -2.07
C GLY A 102 -0.97 9.49 -3.30
N TRP A 103 -0.15 9.92 -4.27
CA TRP A 103 -0.65 10.52 -5.51
C TRP A 103 -1.20 9.48 -6.48
N PHE A 104 -2.14 9.91 -7.32
CA PHE A 104 -2.62 9.14 -8.47
C PHE A 104 -2.67 10.06 -9.69
N GLY A 105 -2.33 9.55 -10.87
CA GLY A 105 -2.44 10.33 -12.11
C GLY A 105 -3.85 10.85 -12.40
N SER A 106 -4.88 10.14 -11.91
CA SER A 106 -6.28 10.57 -11.98
C SER A 106 -6.59 11.83 -11.18
N ASP A 107 -5.83 12.11 -10.12
CA ASP A 107 -6.03 13.28 -9.26
C ASP A 107 -5.68 14.59 -9.97
N PHE A 108 -4.93 14.50 -11.07
CA PHE A 108 -4.50 15.65 -11.87
C PHE A 108 -5.53 16.08 -12.95
N GLY A 109 -6.77 15.56 -12.88
CA GLY A 109 -7.89 15.93 -13.74
C GLY A 109 -7.89 15.34 -15.15
N GLN A 110 -6.76 14.85 -15.64
CA GLN A 110 -6.56 14.01 -16.82
C GLN A 110 -5.50 12.98 -16.45
N MET A 111 -5.46 11.84 -17.14
CA MET A 111 -4.37 10.86 -16.95
C MET A 111 -3.05 11.48 -17.43
N VAL A 112 -2.49 12.36 -16.61
CA VAL A 112 -1.21 13.05 -16.85
C VAL A 112 -0.23 12.57 -15.80
N TYR A 113 0.96 12.22 -16.24
CA TYR A 113 2.03 11.86 -15.32
C TYR A 113 2.74 13.12 -14.81
N PRO A 114 3.12 13.17 -13.52
CA PRO A 114 3.80 14.33 -12.95
C PRO A 114 5.23 14.45 -13.47
N THR A 115 5.79 15.65 -13.30
CA THR A 115 7.14 15.96 -13.76
C THR A 115 8.07 16.33 -12.62
N LYS A 116 9.38 16.01 -12.76
CA LYS A 116 10.41 16.40 -11.80
C LYS A 116 10.46 17.92 -11.57
N ALA A 117 10.08 18.70 -12.59
CA ALA A 117 10.12 20.16 -12.52
C ALA A 117 9.21 20.72 -11.42
N SER A 118 8.09 20.06 -11.13
CA SER A 118 7.19 20.47 -10.05
C SER A 118 7.82 20.22 -8.67
N LEU A 119 8.46 19.08 -8.47
CA LEU A 119 9.21 18.79 -7.24
C LEU A 119 10.44 19.71 -7.08
N ASP A 120 11.18 19.95 -8.15
CA ASP A 120 12.39 20.79 -8.15
C ASP A 120 12.09 22.23 -7.73
N ARG A 121 10.87 22.73 -7.94
CA ARG A 121 10.46 24.07 -7.48
C ARG A 121 10.45 24.19 -5.94
N TYR A 122 10.17 23.10 -5.25
CA TYR A 122 10.02 23.07 -3.79
C TYR A 122 11.17 22.40 -3.07
N CYS A 123 11.80 21.41 -3.71
CA CYS A 123 12.90 20.67 -3.12
C CYS A 123 13.88 20.21 -4.22
N ARG A 124 14.88 21.04 -4.52
CA ARG A 124 15.83 20.76 -5.60
C ARG A 124 17.06 20.01 -5.13
N GLU A 125 17.56 20.31 -3.93
CA GLU A 125 18.87 19.87 -3.43
C GLU A 125 18.81 18.50 -2.72
N THR A 126 17.65 18.14 -2.19
CA THR A 126 17.46 16.86 -1.48
C THR A 126 16.72 15.89 -2.40
N PRO A 127 17.20 14.64 -2.54
CA PRO A 127 16.49 13.60 -3.26
C PRO A 127 15.06 13.40 -2.71
N VAL A 128 14.06 13.43 -3.61
CA VAL A 128 12.65 13.22 -3.31
C VAL A 128 12.12 12.03 -4.09
N LEU A 129 11.41 11.15 -3.40
CA LEU A 129 10.58 10.11 -4.00
C LEU A 129 9.15 10.24 -3.51
N LEU A 130 8.21 10.38 -4.42
CA LEU A 130 6.79 10.24 -4.16
C LEU A 130 6.25 8.99 -4.84
N GLY A 131 5.80 8.01 -4.05
CA GLY A 131 5.11 6.81 -4.54
C GLY A 131 3.66 7.11 -4.88
N ALA A 132 3.12 6.47 -5.92
CA ALA A 132 1.69 6.47 -6.15
C ALA A 132 0.97 5.65 -5.08
N GLY A 133 -0.30 5.96 -4.83
CA GLY A 133 -1.09 5.30 -3.80
C GLY A 133 -1.36 3.82 -4.07
N ASP A 134 -1.25 3.38 -5.33
CA ASP A 134 -1.33 1.97 -5.75
C ASP A 134 0.02 1.23 -5.68
N ALA A 135 1.12 1.94 -5.36
CA ALA A 135 2.49 1.42 -5.32
C ALA A 135 3.05 0.94 -6.68
N HIS A 136 2.40 1.28 -7.80
CA HIS A 136 2.82 0.90 -9.15
C HIS A 136 3.61 1.99 -9.88
N SER A 137 3.73 3.18 -9.32
CA SER A 137 4.44 4.31 -9.93
C SER A 137 5.24 5.08 -8.90
N ILE A 138 6.35 5.69 -9.34
CA ILE A 138 7.15 6.61 -8.54
C ILE A 138 7.40 7.91 -9.31
N TRP A 139 7.54 8.98 -8.55
CA TRP A 139 7.84 10.31 -9.05
C TRP A 139 9.06 10.86 -8.32
N LEU A 140 10.13 11.09 -9.07
CA LEU A 140 11.44 11.50 -8.59
C LEU A 140 11.75 12.95 -9.02
N ASN A 141 12.42 13.71 -8.16
CA ASN A 141 13.00 14.99 -8.53
C ASN A 141 14.37 14.83 -9.23
N SER A 142 14.96 15.93 -9.69
CA SER A 142 16.26 15.90 -10.36
C SER A 142 17.39 15.39 -9.49
N SER A 143 17.40 15.76 -8.21
CA SER A 143 18.41 15.28 -7.24
C SER A 143 18.31 13.78 -7.00
N ALA A 144 17.09 13.21 -6.98
CA ALA A 144 16.89 11.77 -6.86
C ALA A 144 17.39 11.01 -8.10
N LEU A 145 17.14 11.52 -9.31
CA LEU A 145 17.68 10.94 -10.54
C LEU A 145 19.21 10.93 -10.53
N GLU A 146 19.82 12.03 -10.11
CA GLU A 146 21.28 12.15 -9.98
C GLU A 146 21.84 11.19 -8.91
N ALA A 147 21.23 11.13 -7.73
CA ALA A 147 21.66 10.25 -6.64
C ALA A 147 21.62 8.76 -7.03
N LEU A 148 20.66 8.37 -7.88
CA LEU A 148 20.52 7.00 -8.39
C LEU A 148 21.31 6.78 -9.71
N GLY A 149 21.92 7.81 -10.26
CA GLY A 149 22.63 7.75 -11.53
C GLY A 149 21.72 7.44 -12.73
N ILE A 150 20.42 7.80 -12.66
CA ILE A 150 19.43 7.49 -13.69
C ILE A 150 19.52 8.50 -14.84
N THR A 151 19.71 7.99 -16.05
CA THR A 151 19.72 8.77 -17.29
C THR A 151 18.84 8.09 -18.35
N ALA A 152 18.50 8.80 -19.42
CA ALA A 152 17.74 8.20 -20.52
C ALA A 152 18.48 7.03 -21.20
N ASP A 153 19.83 7.02 -21.11
CA ASP A 153 20.65 6.02 -21.81
C ASP A 153 20.86 4.72 -21.01
N ASN A 154 20.59 4.73 -19.69
CA ASN A 154 20.84 3.58 -18.82
C ASN A 154 19.58 2.98 -18.19
N LEU A 155 18.42 3.23 -18.75
CA LEU A 155 17.16 2.66 -18.28
C LEU A 155 17.16 1.13 -18.33
N PRO A 156 16.52 0.44 -17.36
CA PRO A 156 16.40 -1.01 -17.37
C PRO A 156 15.75 -1.52 -18.64
N GLN A 157 16.35 -2.53 -19.27
CA GLN A 157 15.83 -3.14 -20.49
C GLN A 157 15.11 -4.45 -20.17
N GLY A 158 14.05 -4.75 -20.93
CA GLY A 158 13.33 -6.03 -20.81
C GLY A 158 12.39 -6.15 -19.59
N MET A 159 12.17 -5.07 -18.85
CA MET A 159 11.17 -5.00 -17.79
C MET A 159 9.83 -4.52 -18.35
N SER A 160 8.73 -4.92 -17.71
CA SER A 160 7.42 -4.30 -17.93
C SER A 160 7.39 -2.89 -17.32
N GLY A 161 6.58 -2.00 -17.92
CA GLY A 161 6.53 -0.60 -17.49
C GLY A 161 7.46 0.29 -18.27
N GLU A 162 7.46 1.56 -17.91
CA GLU A 162 8.18 2.58 -18.66
C GLU A 162 8.69 3.72 -17.78
N ALA A 163 9.70 4.42 -18.30
CA ALA A 163 10.10 5.74 -17.84
C ALA A 163 9.38 6.77 -18.72
N ILE A 164 8.65 7.68 -18.11
CA ILE A 164 7.93 8.71 -18.86
C ILE A 164 8.89 9.75 -19.37
N MET A 165 8.82 10.00 -20.68
CA MET A 165 9.70 10.92 -21.40
C MET A 165 8.90 12.07 -21.98
N GLU A 166 9.48 13.27 -21.95
CA GLU A 166 8.97 14.45 -22.64
C GLU A 166 10.14 15.09 -23.39
N ASP A 167 9.98 15.34 -24.69
CA ASP A 167 11.03 15.89 -25.56
C ASP A 167 12.39 15.16 -25.45
N GLY A 168 12.38 13.85 -25.30
CA GLY A 168 13.58 13.02 -25.15
C GLY A 168 14.27 13.11 -23.78
N GLN A 169 13.64 13.74 -22.80
CA GLN A 169 14.15 13.83 -21.43
C GLN A 169 13.25 13.09 -20.43
N LEU A 170 13.84 12.54 -19.38
CA LEU A 170 13.11 11.93 -18.28
C LEU A 170 12.26 12.98 -17.55
N THR A 171 10.99 12.70 -17.40
CA THR A 171 10.09 13.53 -16.56
C THR A 171 10.31 13.31 -15.07
N GLY A 172 10.93 12.20 -14.67
CA GLY A 172 11.06 11.74 -13.30
C GLY A 172 9.97 10.76 -12.86
N CYS A 173 8.98 10.49 -13.72
CA CYS A 173 7.94 9.51 -13.45
C CYS A 173 8.30 8.15 -14.08
N PHE A 174 8.15 7.08 -13.27
CA PHE A 174 8.43 5.70 -13.67
C PHE A 174 7.25 4.81 -13.29
N LEU A 175 6.97 3.81 -14.12
CA LEU A 175 5.79 2.96 -14.01
C LEU A 175 6.17 1.48 -13.87
N GLU A 176 5.33 0.74 -13.15
CA GLU A 176 5.34 -0.73 -13.04
C GLU A 176 6.69 -1.31 -12.58
N ALA A 177 7.21 -2.32 -13.26
CA ALA A 177 8.45 -2.98 -12.85
C ALA A 177 9.67 -2.04 -12.87
N VAL A 178 9.68 -1.02 -13.73
CA VAL A 178 10.72 0.01 -13.74
C VAL A 178 10.67 0.85 -12.46
N ALA A 179 9.47 1.23 -12.02
CA ALA A 179 9.27 1.92 -10.74
C ALA A 179 9.71 1.07 -9.56
N ILE A 180 9.30 -0.21 -9.52
CA ILE A 180 9.65 -1.15 -8.46
C ILE A 180 11.17 -1.38 -8.39
N HIS A 181 11.85 -1.45 -9.54
CA HIS A 181 13.30 -1.59 -9.61
C HIS A 181 14.01 -0.46 -8.85
N TYR A 182 13.64 0.78 -9.11
CA TYR A 182 14.24 1.93 -8.42
C TYR A 182 13.77 2.07 -6.98
N LEU A 183 12.50 1.78 -6.70
CA LEU A 183 11.97 1.76 -5.34
C LEU A 183 12.73 0.80 -4.43
N ALA A 184 13.08 -0.39 -4.93
CA ALA A 184 13.86 -1.38 -4.18
C ALA A 184 15.23 -0.84 -3.75
N HIS A 185 15.91 -0.07 -4.60
CA HIS A 185 17.18 0.58 -4.25
C HIS A 185 17.01 1.61 -3.14
N ILE A 186 15.92 2.37 -3.14
CA ILE A 186 15.65 3.42 -2.16
C ILE A 186 15.18 2.84 -0.83
N LEU A 187 14.38 1.78 -0.84
CA LEU A 187 13.92 1.11 0.39
C LEU A 187 15.07 0.50 1.21
N ASN A 188 16.22 0.25 0.59
CA ASN A 188 17.44 -0.14 1.32
C ASN A 188 17.88 0.91 2.35
N VAL A 189 17.47 2.17 2.19
CA VAL A 189 17.67 3.25 3.17
C VAL A 189 17.06 2.90 4.55
N TYR A 190 16.03 2.05 4.58
CA TYR A 190 15.35 1.64 5.81
C TYR A 190 15.83 0.31 6.39
N GLN A 191 16.82 -0.37 5.75
CA GLN A 191 17.28 -1.69 6.23
C GLN A 191 17.96 -1.64 7.59
N ASP A 192 18.64 -0.54 7.91
CA ASP A 192 19.36 -0.37 9.19
C ASP A 192 18.40 -0.06 10.37
N GLU A 193 17.11 0.12 10.11
CA GLU A 193 16.10 0.43 11.12
C GLU A 193 15.16 -0.75 11.41
N ALA A 194 15.44 -1.94 10.89
CA ALA A 194 14.68 -3.13 11.23
C ALA A 194 14.86 -3.43 12.74
N PRO A 195 13.79 -3.59 13.53
CA PRO A 195 13.90 -4.00 14.91
C PRO A 195 14.54 -5.41 14.95
N GLU A 196 15.51 -5.59 15.87
CA GLU A 196 16.07 -6.90 16.21
C GLU A 196 15.00 -7.87 16.71
#